data_0147a6d6255888821a2991cc4282cb41
#
_entry.id   0147a6d6255888821a2991cc4282cb41
#
_cell.length_a   1.000
_cell.length_b   1.000
_cell.length_c   1.000
_cell.angle_alpha   90.00
_cell.angle_beta   90.00
_cell.angle_gamma   90.00
#
_symmetry.space_group_name_H-M   'P 1'
#
loop_
_entity.id
_entity.type
_entity.pdbx_description
1 polymer ?
#
loop_
_entity_poly.entity_id
_entity_poly.type
_entity_poly.pdbx_seq_one_letter_code
_entity_poly.pdbx_strand_id
1 'polypeptide(L)'
;DVAGEGTVGLITYMRTDSLRISEEALSAAKTFILGRYGQSYYPKTARHYKAKAGAQDAHEAIRPSNVDFTPERLKGDLTGEQYRLYRLIWSRFLASQMANAVYDSVAVEIASGVHEFRASASSLKFSGYTAVYEEARDDDKEEKTSPLPPLTEGQTLELQGFDEEQHFTQPPTRYTDATLIRALEQNGIGRPSTYAPTVSTIIDREYVVKEGKFLRITPLGSVVTKLMEDKFPDIVDTKFTARMEKELDTVEEGKIAWKDVLREFYGGFESNLQKAEKELEGVHLKVPDEETEEVCPECGRKLVIKSGRFGRFLACPGYPECSFTMPLVVEMPGRCPKCGGRLMKRTGKSQKTGKQYTYYCCEFGTSRDEEKKCDFMTWDVPTKDDCPVCGQTMFKKAGKGFKKPFCINPACENFLPEDKRGFVRKKAADAEAAEEKPAKRSAAKKTTAKTAAKAETAAKKTAVKKTAAKPAAKSAKAAAAKKTAAKKTAKKEEN
;
A
#
# COMPACT_ATOMS: atom_id res chain seq x y z
N ASP A 1 -4.24 -3.99 -22.34
CA ASP A 1 -5.07 -4.02 -23.55
C ASP A 1 -6.53 -3.85 -23.13
N VAL A 2 -7.27 -3.02 -23.86
CA VAL A 2 -8.71 -2.78 -23.67
C VAL A 2 -9.45 -3.34 -24.87
N ALA A 3 -10.51 -4.10 -24.61
CA ALA A 3 -11.31 -4.72 -25.67
C ALA A 3 -11.85 -3.65 -26.63
N GLY A 4 -11.53 -3.80 -27.92
CA GLY A 4 -11.91 -2.89 -29.00
C GLY A 4 -11.02 -1.67 -29.21
N GLU A 5 -10.07 -1.39 -28.30
CA GLU A 5 -9.21 -0.19 -28.36
C GLU A 5 -7.71 -0.55 -28.47
N GLY A 6 -7.35 -1.81 -28.17
CA GLY A 6 -5.95 -2.24 -28.12
C GLY A 6 -5.21 -1.77 -26.87
N THR A 7 -3.89 -1.55 -27.01
CA THR A 7 -3.04 -1.11 -25.91
C THR A 7 -3.18 0.39 -25.69
N VAL A 8 -3.81 0.80 -24.57
CA VAL A 8 -4.03 2.20 -24.20
C VAL A 8 -3.57 2.49 -22.78
N GLY A 9 -3.07 3.70 -22.55
CA GLY A 9 -2.83 4.23 -21.21
C GLY A 9 -4.14 4.66 -20.58
N LEU A 10 -4.51 4.11 -19.43
CA LEU A 10 -5.80 4.36 -18.78
C LEU A 10 -5.82 5.57 -17.85
N ILE A 11 -4.66 6.01 -17.39
CA ILE A 11 -4.51 7.16 -16.49
C ILE A 11 -3.37 8.06 -16.96
N THR A 12 -3.42 9.33 -16.57
CA THR A 12 -2.30 10.26 -16.74
C THR A 12 -1.09 9.83 -15.93
N TYR A 13 0.07 10.44 -16.19
CA TYR A 13 1.30 10.14 -15.45
C TYR A 13 1.10 10.35 -13.94
N MET A 14 1.54 9.37 -13.14
CA MET A 14 1.25 9.28 -11.71
C MET A 14 2.14 10.22 -10.87
N ARG A 15 1.92 11.52 -10.94
CA ARG A 15 2.59 12.50 -10.09
C ARG A 15 1.55 13.25 -9.26
N THR A 16 1.73 13.28 -7.94
CA THR A 16 0.72 13.74 -6.98
C THR A 16 0.87 15.20 -6.56
N ASP A 17 1.79 15.95 -7.16
CA ASP A 17 2.07 17.35 -6.85
C ASP A 17 1.17 18.34 -7.59
N SER A 18 0.63 17.96 -8.76
CA SER A 18 -0.23 18.80 -9.57
C SER A 18 -1.72 18.48 -9.40
N LEU A 19 -2.53 19.52 -9.31
CA LEU A 19 -4.00 19.47 -9.32
C LEU A 19 -4.59 20.03 -10.63
N ARG A 20 -3.74 20.38 -11.60
CA ARG A 20 -4.16 20.93 -12.87
C ARG A 20 -4.86 19.86 -13.72
N ILE A 21 -5.92 20.25 -14.38
CA ILE A 21 -6.66 19.42 -15.32
C ILE A 21 -6.72 20.19 -16.65
N SER A 22 -6.48 19.48 -17.77
CA SER A 22 -6.58 20.12 -19.10
C SER A 22 -8.02 20.52 -19.43
N GLU A 23 -8.18 21.56 -20.22
CA GLU A 23 -9.50 22.07 -20.68
C GLU A 23 -10.28 21.00 -21.45
N GLU A 24 -9.58 20.16 -22.21
CA GLU A 24 -10.17 19.03 -22.91
C GLU A 24 -10.80 18.03 -21.94
N ALA A 25 -10.07 17.66 -20.87
CA ALA A 25 -10.58 16.73 -19.86
C ALA A 25 -11.74 17.34 -19.04
N LEU A 26 -11.69 18.64 -18.75
CA LEU A 26 -12.79 19.35 -18.11
C LEU A 26 -14.06 19.34 -18.98
N SER A 27 -13.91 19.58 -20.28
CA SER A 27 -15.01 19.54 -21.25
C SER A 27 -15.62 18.15 -21.39
N ALA A 28 -14.77 17.11 -21.48
CA ALA A 28 -15.21 15.72 -21.52
C ALA A 28 -15.95 15.31 -20.24
N ALA A 29 -15.43 15.66 -19.07
CA ALA A 29 -16.09 15.41 -17.79
C ALA A 29 -17.46 16.12 -17.70
N LYS A 30 -17.55 17.37 -18.12
CA LYS A 30 -18.82 18.12 -18.19
C LYS A 30 -19.84 17.39 -19.06
N THR A 31 -19.45 17.02 -20.26
CA THR A 31 -20.33 16.32 -21.20
C THR A 31 -20.83 15.00 -20.62
N PHE A 32 -19.93 14.24 -20.00
CA PHE A 32 -20.26 12.98 -19.32
C PHE A 32 -21.23 13.17 -18.15
N ILE A 33 -20.98 14.17 -17.27
CA ILE A 33 -21.84 14.45 -16.12
C ILE A 33 -23.23 14.87 -16.58
N LEU A 34 -23.33 15.78 -17.54
CA LEU A 34 -24.61 16.24 -18.08
C LEU A 34 -25.40 15.10 -18.72
N GLY A 35 -24.74 14.25 -19.50
CA GLY A 35 -25.38 13.13 -20.18
C GLY A 35 -25.86 12.02 -19.27
N ARG A 36 -25.10 11.70 -18.18
CA ARG A 36 -25.39 10.55 -17.34
C ARG A 36 -26.15 10.90 -16.06
N TYR A 37 -25.90 12.07 -15.47
CA TYR A 37 -26.46 12.48 -14.17
C TYR A 37 -27.41 13.67 -14.29
N GLY A 38 -27.33 14.44 -15.34
CA GLY A 38 -28.18 15.61 -15.59
C GLY A 38 -27.59 16.92 -15.05
N GLN A 39 -28.28 18.03 -15.39
CA GLN A 39 -27.81 19.39 -15.15
C GLN A 39 -27.59 19.74 -13.67
N SER A 40 -28.36 19.17 -12.74
CA SER A 40 -28.25 19.42 -11.31
C SER A 40 -26.93 18.91 -10.72
N TYR A 41 -26.31 17.91 -11.34
CA TYR A 41 -25.05 17.32 -10.90
C TYR A 41 -23.81 18.06 -11.40
N TYR A 42 -23.97 19.02 -12.33
CA TYR A 42 -22.86 19.86 -12.75
C TYR A 42 -22.93 21.23 -12.04
N PRO A 43 -21.83 21.71 -11.45
CA PRO A 43 -21.84 22.98 -10.72
C PRO A 43 -22.09 24.16 -11.67
N LYS A 44 -22.72 25.24 -11.15
CA LYS A 44 -22.99 26.47 -11.93
C LYS A 44 -21.73 27.10 -12.52
N THR A 45 -20.61 26.98 -11.82
CA THR A 45 -19.30 27.46 -12.24
C THR A 45 -18.33 26.27 -12.29
N ALA A 46 -17.60 26.14 -13.38
CA ALA A 46 -16.58 25.10 -13.52
C ALA A 46 -15.58 25.16 -12.36
N ARG A 47 -15.15 24.00 -11.87
CA ARG A 47 -14.21 23.91 -10.76
C ARG A 47 -12.78 23.93 -11.28
N HIS A 48 -11.98 24.80 -10.70
CA HIS A 48 -10.56 24.89 -10.92
C HIS A 48 -9.84 24.72 -9.57
N TYR A 49 -8.82 23.87 -9.55
CA TYR A 49 -8.02 23.63 -8.36
C TYR A 49 -6.66 24.31 -8.51
N LYS A 50 -6.26 25.10 -7.53
CA LYS A 50 -4.94 25.76 -7.52
C LYS A 50 -3.86 24.71 -7.27
N ALA A 51 -2.80 24.75 -8.07
CA ALA A 51 -1.60 23.97 -7.82
C ALA A 51 -0.97 24.37 -6.47
N LYS A 52 -0.32 23.40 -5.81
CA LYS A 52 0.47 23.69 -4.60
C LYS A 52 1.66 24.58 -4.97
N ALA A 53 2.08 25.45 -4.05
CA ALA A 53 3.29 26.25 -4.22
C ALA A 53 4.49 25.29 -4.42
N GLY A 54 5.25 25.49 -5.51
CA GLY A 54 6.38 24.63 -5.88
C GLY A 54 6.02 23.42 -6.76
N ALA A 55 4.74 23.26 -7.15
CA ALA A 55 4.38 22.25 -8.16
C ALA A 55 4.95 22.65 -9.53
N GLN A 56 5.62 21.72 -10.20
CA GLN A 56 6.05 21.91 -11.59
C GLN A 56 4.80 21.97 -12.49
N ASP A 57 4.62 23.09 -13.16
CA ASP A 57 3.41 23.40 -13.97
C ASP A 57 3.25 22.49 -15.21
N ALA A 58 4.25 21.66 -15.49
CA ALA A 58 4.25 20.74 -16.65
C ALA A 58 3.37 19.49 -16.44
N HIS A 59 2.95 19.17 -15.22
CA HIS A 59 2.21 17.94 -14.92
C HIS A 59 0.72 18.20 -14.71
N GLU A 60 -0.09 17.19 -15.02
CA GLU A 60 -1.51 17.14 -14.70
C GLU A 60 -1.80 16.31 -13.46
N ALA A 61 -2.98 16.52 -12.88
CA ALA A 61 -3.52 15.64 -11.85
C ALA A 61 -3.69 14.21 -12.39
N ILE A 62 -3.62 13.23 -11.47
CA ILE A 62 -3.90 11.84 -11.80
C ILE A 62 -5.38 11.69 -12.10
N ARG A 63 -5.71 11.36 -13.35
CA ARG A 63 -7.08 11.22 -13.86
C ARG A 63 -7.16 10.11 -14.90
N PRO A 64 -8.37 9.62 -15.25
CA PRO A 64 -8.53 8.76 -16.41
C PRO A 64 -8.11 9.52 -17.69
N SER A 65 -7.46 8.85 -18.60
CA SER A 65 -7.10 9.40 -19.91
C SER A 65 -8.35 9.72 -20.75
N ASN A 66 -9.37 8.87 -20.62
CA ASN A 66 -10.69 9.05 -21.21
C ASN A 66 -11.77 8.73 -20.17
N VAL A 67 -12.70 9.67 -19.94
CA VAL A 67 -13.79 9.52 -18.96
C VAL A 67 -14.80 8.44 -19.37
N ASP A 68 -14.94 8.16 -20.67
CA ASP A 68 -15.84 7.14 -21.21
C ASP A 68 -15.35 5.70 -20.96
N PHE A 69 -14.11 5.53 -20.53
CA PHE A 69 -13.60 4.28 -19.98
C PHE A 69 -14.10 4.11 -18.55
N THR A 70 -15.41 3.88 -18.40
CA THR A 70 -16.00 3.70 -17.08
C THR A 70 -15.45 2.43 -16.39
N PRO A 71 -15.41 2.38 -15.05
CA PRO A 71 -14.95 1.19 -14.33
C PRO A 71 -15.71 -0.09 -14.73
N GLU A 72 -17.03 0.05 -15.00
CA GLU A 72 -17.86 -1.07 -15.42
C GLU A 72 -17.42 -1.63 -16.79
N ARG A 73 -17.09 -0.76 -17.73
CA ARG A 73 -16.58 -1.13 -19.07
C ARG A 73 -15.26 -1.90 -18.97
N LEU A 74 -14.37 -1.46 -18.08
CA LEU A 74 -13.02 -2.04 -17.94
C LEU A 74 -12.93 -3.24 -16.99
N LYS A 75 -14.04 -3.66 -16.39
CA LYS A 75 -14.04 -4.72 -15.37
C LYS A 75 -13.47 -6.06 -15.87
N GLY A 76 -13.62 -6.35 -17.15
CA GLY A 76 -13.12 -7.57 -17.80
C GLY A 76 -11.65 -7.50 -18.21
N ASP A 77 -11.13 -6.30 -18.44
CA ASP A 77 -9.81 -6.06 -19.03
C ASP A 77 -8.72 -5.84 -17.95
N LEU A 78 -9.13 -5.54 -16.73
CA LEU A 78 -8.24 -5.23 -15.61
C LEU A 78 -8.16 -6.36 -14.58
N THR A 79 -6.98 -6.51 -13.97
CA THR A 79 -6.86 -7.36 -12.76
C THR A 79 -7.66 -6.74 -11.61
N GLY A 80 -8.01 -7.55 -10.59
CA GLY A 80 -8.78 -7.05 -9.45
C GLY A 80 -8.12 -5.88 -8.69
N GLU A 81 -6.79 -5.81 -8.65
CA GLU A 81 -6.04 -4.70 -8.02
C GLU A 81 -6.06 -3.47 -8.92
N GLN A 82 -5.81 -3.63 -10.22
CA GLN A 82 -5.88 -2.55 -11.20
C GLN A 82 -7.30 -1.96 -11.29
N TYR A 83 -8.33 -2.80 -11.29
CA TYR A 83 -9.72 -2.35 -11.30
C TYR A 83 -10.06 -1.48 -10.09
N ARG A 84 -9.66 -1.88 -8.88
CA ARG A 84 -9.93 -1.11 -7.67
C ARG A 84 -9.24 0.25 -7.70
N LEU A 85 -7.97 0.29 -8.12
CA LEU A 85 -7.22 1.53 -8.24
C LEU A 85 -7.81 2.43 -9.33
N TYR A 86 -8.10 1.88 -10.50
CA TYR A 86 -8.71 2.64 -11.60
C TYR A 86 -10.07 3.21 -11.21
N ARG A 87 -10.93 2.41 -10.57
CA ARG A 87 -12.23 2.87 -10.06
C ARG A 87 -12.07 4.04 -9.09
N LEU A 88 -11.11 3.97 -8.18
CA LEU A 88 -10.83 5.06 -7.24
C LEU A 88 -10.44 6.34 -7.97
N ILE A 89 -9.49 6.25 -8.93
CA ILE A 89 -9.02 7.41 -9.71
C ILE A 89 -10.15 8.00 -10.54
N TRP A 90 -10.89 7.15 -11.24
CA TRP A 90 -12.00 7.58 -12.10
C TRP A 90 -13.12 8.27 -11.28
N SER A 91 -13.55 7.62 -10.19
CA SER A 91 -14.60 8.17 -9.32
C SER A 91 -14.16 9.47 -8.66
N ARG A 92 -12.92 9.57 -8.17
CA ARG A 92 -12.38 10.80 -7.57
C ARG A 92 -12.30 11.94 -8.58
N PHE A 93 -11.82 11.66 -9.80
CA PHE A 93 -11.76 12.65 -10.87
C PHE A 93 -13.15 13.18 -11.20
N LEU A 94 -14.11 12.29 -11.48
CA LEU A 94 -15.46 12.70 -11.85
C LEU A 94 -16.13 13.49 -10.72
N ALA A 95 -16.05 13.00 -9.48
CA ALA A 95 -16.59 13.66 -8.29
C ALA A 95 -15.99 15.06 -8.08
N SER A 96 -14.71 15.26 -8.42
CA SER A 96 -14.06 16.59 -8.33
C SER A 96 -14.70 17.63 -9.25
N GLN A 97 -15.39 17.21 -10.32
CA GLN A 97 -16.06 18.07 -11.28
C GLN A 97 -17.58 18.16 -11.07
N MET A 98 -18.13 17.42 -10.11
CA MET A 98 -19.58 17.39 -9.84
C MET A 98 -19.99 18.46 -8.83
N ALA A 99 -21.29 18.73 -8.76
CA ALA A 99 -21.91 19.60 -7.77
C ALA A 99 -21.75 19.03 -6.35
N ASN A 100 -21.80 19.90 -5.35
CA ASN A 100 -21.75 19.49 -3.93
C ASN A 100 -22.94 18.63 -3.55
N ALA A 101 -22.72 17.68 -2.64
CA ALA A 101 -23.81 17.09 -1.90
C ALA A 101 -24.47 18.14 -0.98
N VAL A 102 -25.76 18.02 -0.79
CA VAL A 102 -26.54 18.91 0.08
C VAL A 102 -27.21 18.07 1.15
N TYR A 103 -27.04 18.48 2.40
CA TYR A 103 -27.63 17.86 3.54
C TYR A 103 -28.56 18.84 4.25
N ASP A 104 -29.71 18.35 4.68
CA ASP A 104 -30.56 19.06 5.63
C ASP A 104 -30.11 18.61 7.02
N SER A 105 -29.61 19.56 7.83
CA SER A 105 -29.12 19.29 9.18
C SER A 105 -30.07 19.92 10.19
N VAL A 106 -30.48 19.12 11.15
CA VAL A 106 -31.35 19.55 12.26
C VAL A 106 -30.54 19.47 13.53
N ALA A 107 -30.51 20.56 14.29
CA ALA A 107 -29.98 20.60 15.64
C ALA A 107 -31.14 20.93 16.60
N VAL A 108 -31.28 20.15 17.65
CA VAL A 108 -32.36 20.28 18.66
C VAL A 108 -31.70 20.55 20.00
N GLU A 109 -32.19 21.59 20.67
CA GLU A 109 -31.86 21.93 22.06
C GLU A 109 -33.08 21.63 22.92
N ILE A 110 -32.89 20.77 23.91
CA ILE A 110 -33.97 20.31 24.80
C ILE A 110 -33.67 20.83 26.21
N ALA A 111 -34.50 21.71 26.72
CA ALA A 111 -34.36 22.29 28.05
C ALA A 111 -35.14 21.46 29.07
N SER A 112 -34.51 21.13 30.21
CA SER A 112 -35.15 20.49 31.37
C SER A 112 -34.67 21.18 32.64
N GLY A 113 -35.44 22.15 33.12
CA GLY A 113 -35.04 23.00 34.26
C GLY A 113 -33.77 23.79 33.93
N VAL A 114 -32.68 23.50 34.64
CA VAL A 114 -31.35 24.15 34.45
C VAL A 114 -30.43 23.36 33.51
N HIS A 115 -30.88 22.22 33.00
CA HIS A 115 -30.11 21.33 32.16
C HIS A 115 -30.53 21.46 30.70
N GLU A 116 -29.56 21.38 29.81
CA GLU A 116 -29.73 21.45 28.37
C GLU A 116 -29.16 20.18 27.72
N PHE A 117 -29.96 19.52 26.90
CA PHE A 117 -29.56 18.37 26.11
C PHE A 117 -29.54 18.77 24.64
N ARG A 118 -28.62 18.23 23.89
CA ARG A 118 -28.46 18.51 22.47
C ARG A 118 -28.47 17.24 21.63
N ALA A 119 -29.24 17.26 20.57
CA ALA A 119 -29.25 16.22 19.57
C ALA A 119 -29.13 16.85 18.18
N SER A 120 -28.41 16.15 17.27
CA SER A 120 -28.30 16.60 15.88
C SER A 120 -28.42 15.41 14.95
N ALA A 121 -29.03 15.62 13.79
CA ALA A 121 -29.06 14.68 12.70
C ALA A 121 -28.91 15.40 11.36
N SER A 122 -28.35 14.69 10.37
CA SER A 122 -28.22 15.19 9.00
C SER A 122 -28.80 14.15 8.05
N SER A 123 -29.67 14.58 7.17
CA SER A 123 -30.25 13.76 6.11
C SER A 123 -29.78 14.22 4.74
N LEU A 124 -29.46 13.29 3.86
CA LEU A 124 -29.02 13.61 2.50
C LEU A 124 -30.21 14.10 1.66
N LYS A 125 -30.17 15.37 1.25
CA LYS A 125 -31.18 15.98 0.38
C LYS A 125 -30.85 15.82 -1.09
N PHE A 126 -29.59 16.00 -1.44
CA PHE A 126 -29.09 15.87 -2.81
C PHE A 126 -27.70 15.24 -2.79
N SER A 127 -27.53 14.14 -3.49
CA SER A 127 -26.28 13.36 -3.45
C SER A 127 -25.10 14.09 -4.09
N GLY A 128 -25.31 14.90 -5.14
CA GLY A 128 -24.19 15.56 -5.80
C GLY A 128 -23.05 14.60 -6.13
N TYR A 129 -21.81 14.93 -5.76
CA TYR A 129 -20.63 14.10 -6.01
C TYR A 129 -20.64 12.76 -5.26
N THR A 130 -21.36 12.61 -4.15
CA THR A 130 -21.42 11.34 -3.41
C THR A 130 -22.15 10.24 -4.18
N ALA A 131 -22.88 10.58 -5.25
CA ALA A 131 -23.43 9.58 -6.17
C ALA A 131 -22.35 8.75 -6.87
N VAL A 132 -21.10 9.23 -6.90
CA VAL A 132 -19.98 8.59 -7.61
C VAL A 132 -18.85 8.21 -6.67
N TYR A 133 -18.62 8.99 -5.61
CA TYR A 133 -17.49 8.87 -4.73
C TYR A 133 -17.83 9.16 -3.28
N GLU A 134 -17.59 8.19 -2.42
CA GLU A 134 -17.55 8.35 -0.98
C GLU A 134 -16.10 8.18 -0.51
N GLU A 135 -15.62 9.12 0.28
CA GLU A 135 -14.28 9.04 0.84
C GLU A 135 -14.27 8.01 1.96
N ALA A 136 -13.43 6.99 1.82
CA ALA A 136 -13.21 6.04 2.89
C ALA A 136 -12.59 6.78 4.09
N ARG A 137 -13.30 6.81 5.22
CA ARG A 137 -12.78 7.36 6.47
C ARG A 137 -11.80 6.37 7.09
N ASP A 138 -10.67 6.87 7.61
CA ASP A 138 -9.68 6.07 8.33
C ASP A 138 -10.22 5.59 9.71
N ASP A 139 -11.21 6.29 10.25
CA ASP A 139 -11.87 5.94 11.50
C ASP A 139 -13.07 5.02 11.20
N ASP A 140 -13.04 3.81 11.77
CA ASP A 140 -14.11 2.80 11.66
C ASP A 140 -15.39 3.21 12.43
N LYS A 141 -15.47 4.44 12.92
CA LYS A 141 -16.68 5.00 13.51
C LYS A 141 -17.62 5.47 12.40
N GLU A 142 -18.43 4.55 11.90
CA GLU A 142 -19.71 4.97 11.32
C GLU A 142 -20.48 5.67 12.45
N GLU A 143 -20.47 7.00 12.46
CA GLU A 143 -21.50 7.73 13.17
C GLU A 143 -22.82 7.37 12.49
N LYS A 144 -23.48 6.35 13.03
CA LYS A 144 -24.86 6.05 12.71
C LYS A 144 -25.67 7.20 13.30
N THR A 145 -25.74 8.30 12.56
CA THR A 145 -26.71 9.36 12.86
C THR A 145 -28.09 8.76 12.63
N SER A 146 -28.72 8.31 13.72
CA SER A 146 -30.13 7.94 13.68
C SER A 146 -30.93 9.18 13.27
N PRO A 147 -31.86 9.07 12.29
CA PRO A 147 -32.69 10.19 11.92
C PRO A 147 -33.49 10.64 13.14
N LEU A 148 -33.51 11.95 13.42
CA LEU A 148 -34.38 12.52 14.40
C LEU A 148 -35.83 12.48 13.89
N PRO A 149 -36.80 12.22 14.77
CA PRO A 149 -38.20 12.35 14.41
C PRO A 149 -38.54 13.81 14.07
N PRO A 150 -39.60 14.08 13.34
CA PRO A 150 -40.08 15.45 13.11
C PRO A 150 -40.47 16.09 14.46
N LEU A 151 -39.77 17.15 14.84
CA LEU A 151 -39.96 17.90 16.06
C LEU A 151 -40.38 19.34 15.71
N THR A 152 -41.15 19.97 16.58
CA THR A 152 -41.56 21.36 16.46
C THR A 152 -41.05 22.16 17.65
N GLU A 153 -40.77 23.45 17.42
CA GLU A 153 -40.34 24.36 18.49
C GLU A 153 -41.39 24.46 19.59
N GLY A 154 -40.92 24.37 20.85
CA GLY A 154 -41.81 24.36 22.02
C GLY A 154 -42.53 23.05 22.30
N GLN A 155 -42.26 21.98 21.58
CA GLN A 155 -42.82 20.65 21.81
C GLN A 155 -42.32 20.08 23.13
N THR A 156 -43.28 19.61 23.98
CA THR A 156 -42.93 18.88 25.19
C THR A 156 -42.59 17.44 24.85
N LEU A 157 -41.45 16.96 25.37
CA LEU A 157 -41.00 15.58 25.21
C LEU A 157 -41.10 14.85 26.56
N GLU A 158 -41.54 13.59 26.53
CA GLU A 158 -41.53 12.71 27.70
C GLU A 158 -40.17 12.01 27.81
N LEU A 159 -39.56 12.12 29.01
CA LEU A 159 -38.34 11.41 29.33
C LEU A 159 -38.64 9.92 29.51
N GLN A 160 -38.04 9.06 28.69
CA GLN A 160 -38.21 7.61 28.80
C GLN A 160 -37.15 6.96 29.71
N GLY A 161 -35.98 7.54 29.80
CA GLY A 161 -34.89 7.03 30.62
C GLY A 161 -33.55 7.74 30.31
N PHE A 162 -32.55 7.41 31.08
CA PHE A 162 -31.17 7.80 30.86
C PHE A 162 -30.33 6.55 30.65
N ASP A 163 -29.50 6.56 29.60
CA ASP A 163 -28.44 5.60 29.42
C ASP A 163 -27.12 6.31 29.76
N GLU A 164 -26.49 5.89 30.83
CA GLU A 164 -25.25 6.47 31.33
C GLU A 164 -24.07 5.65 30.83
N GLU A 165 -23.24 6.24 29.95
CA GLU A 165 -22.03 5.61 29.45
C GLU A 165 -20.80 6.40 29.85
N GLN A 166 -19.82 5.72 30.43
CA GLN A 166 -18.51 6.32 30.69
C GLN A 166 -17.63 6.23 29.46
N HIS A 167 -17.21 7.38 28.94
CA HIS A 167 -16.28 7.46 27.81
C HIS A 167 -14.93 8.01 28.28
N PHE A 168 -13.85 7.48 27.68
CA PHE A 168 -12.51 7.96 27.91
C PHE A 168 -11.94 8.53 26.60
N THR A 169 -11.17 9.62 26.74
CA THR A 169 -10.40 10.15 25.60
C THR A 169 -9.42 9.10 25.11
N GLN A 170 -9.37 8.92 23.80
CA GLN A 170 -8.44 7.97 23.17
C GLN A 170 -7.15 8.70 22.78
N PRO A 171 -5.99 8.05 22.87
CA PRO A 171 -4.76 8.62 22.35
C PRO A 171 -4.85 8.76 20.82
N PRO A 172 -3.98 9.61 20.21
CA PRO A 172 -3.89 9.68 18.76
C PRO A 172 -3.69 8.29 18.15
N THR A 173 -4.38 8.03 17.05
CA THR A 173 -4.26 6.75 16.34
C THR A 173 -2.83 6.56 15.80
N ARG A 174 -2.38 5.30 15.72
CA ARG A 174 -1.11 4.98 15.05
C ARG A 174 -1.18 5.31 13.58
N TYR A 175 -0.04 5.57 12.96
CA TYR A 175 0.02 5.79 11.52
C TYR A 175 -0.45 4.56 10.73
N THR A 176 -1.21 4.83 9.68
CA THR A 176 -1.40 3.93 8.53
C THR A 176 -0.41 4.32 7.43
N ASP A 177 -0.26 3.51 6.38
CA ASP A 177 0.55 3.90 5.22
C ASP A 177 0.13 5.28 4.68
N ALA A 178 -1.18 5.52 4.57
CA ALA A 178 -1.73 6.77 4.04
C ALA A 178 -1.46 7.97 4.96
N THR A 179 -1.69 7.82 6.27
CA THR A 179 -1.47 8.92 7.22
C THR A 179 0.01 9.21 7.43
N LEU A 180 0.90 8.20 7.33
CA LEU A 180 2.34 8.41 7.34
C LEU A 180 2.81 9.19 6.11
N ILE A 181 2.35 8.81 4.91
CA ILE A 181 2.67 9.56 3.68
C ILE A 181 2.16 10.99 3.76
N ARG A 182 0.95 11.20 4.28
CA ARG A 182 0.41 12.56 4.50
C ARG A 182 1.30 13.38 5.45
N ALA A 183 1.76 12.77 6.54
CA ALA A 183 2.66 13.43 7.48
C ALA A 183 4.02 13.78 6.85
N LEU A 184 4.60 12.88 6.04
CA LEU A 184 5.82 13.15 5.28
C LEU A 184 5.62 14.32 4.32
N GLU A 185 4.53 14.33 3.55
CA GLU A 185 4.18 15.40 2.62
C GLU A 185 3.99 16.75 3.32
N GLN A 186 3.25 16.77 4.44
CA GLN A 186 3.00 17.99 5.22
C GLN A 186 4.29 18.61 5.79
N ASN A 187 5.26 17.76 6.12
CA ASN A 187 6.56 18.20 6.62
C ASN A 187 7.59 18.45 5.51
N GLY A 188 7.23 18.29 4.23
CA GLY A 188 8.12 18.48 3.08
C GLY A 188 9.20 17.40 2.95
N ILE A 189 8.99 16.24 3.53
CA ILE A 189 9.93 15.11 3.54
C ILE A 189 9.57 14.14 2.41
N GLY A 190 10.51 13.90 1.52
CA GLY A 190 10.33 13.01 0.37
C GLY A 190 9.58 13.64 -0.79
N ARG A 191 9.40 12.86 -1.84
CA ARG A 191 8.71 13.21 -3.08
C ARG A 191 7.79 12.05 -3.48
N PRO A 192 6.84 12.23 -4.41
CA PRO A 192 5.94 11.15 -4.84
C PRO A 192 6.65 9.84 -5.19
N SER A 193 7.84 9.91 -5.76
CA SER A 193 8.65 8.73 -6.13
C SER A 193 9.29 8.01 -4.94
N THR A 194 9.45 8.67 -3.78
CA THR A 194 10.16 8.12 -2.62
C THR A 194 9.24 7.68 -1.48
N TYR A 195 7.99 8.14 -1.42
CA TYR A 195 7.09 7.79 -0.31
C TYR A 195 6.87 6.29 -0.14
N ALA A 196 6.46 5.60 -1.21
CA ALA A 196 6.21 4.16 -1.15
C ALA A 196 7.49 3.35 -0.86
N PRO A 197 8.65 3.61 -1.51
CA PRO A 197 9.92 2.98 -1.14
C PRO A 197 10.32 3.18 0.31
N THR A 198 10.11 4.39 0.88
CA THR A 198 10.43 4.68 2.28
C THR A 198 9.61 3.81 3.22
N VAL A 199 8.27 3.76 3.03
CA VAL A 199 7.38 2.92 3.84
C VAL A 199 7.75 1.44 3.70
N SER A 200 8.03 0.96 2.48
CA SER A 200 8.48 -0.43 2.27
C SER A 200 9.79 -0.72 2.99
N THR A 201 10.76 0.20 2.92
CA THR A 201 12.09 0.02 3.53
C THR A 201 12.01 -0.16 5.05
N ILE A 202 11.20 0.64 5.76
CA ILE A 202 11.08 0.50 7.22
C ILE A 202 10.39 -0.79 7.64
N ILE A 203 9.48 -1.31 6.79
CA ILE A 203 8.83 -2.60 7.00
C ILE A 203 9.79 -3.75 6.68
N ASP A 204 10.48 -3.70 5.54
CA ASP A 204 11.41 -4.75 5.09
C ASP A 204 12.62 -4.90 6.02
N ARG A 205 13.02 -3.81 6.68
CA ARG A 205 14.05 -3.80 7.72
C ARG A 205 13.53 -4.19 9.11
N GLU A 206 12.26 -4.53 9.21
CA GLU A 206 11.60 -4.88 10.47
C GLU A 206 11.67 -3.78 11.55
N TYR A 207 11.84 -2.50 11.16
CA TYR A 207 11.77 -1.39 12.11
C TYR A 207 10.33 -1.11 12.55
N VAL A 208 9.37 -1.38 11.66
CA VAL A 208 7.95 -1.37 11.93
C VAL A 208 7.28 -2.65 11.41
N VAL A 209 6.17 -3.02 12.04
CA VAL A 209 5.31 -4.12 11.59
C VAL A 209 3.90 -3.60 11.35
N LYS A 210 3.17 -4.24 10.43
CA LYS A 210 1.76 -3.96 10.18
C LYS A 210 0.87 -4.80 11.06
N GLU A 211 0.05 -4.13 11.88
CA GLU A 211 -1.05 -4.73 12.64
C GLU A 211 -2.36 -4.23 12.06
N GLY A 212 -2.99 -5.07 11.23
CA GLY A 212 -4.13 -4.66 10.42
C GLY A 212 -3.75 -3.55 9.44
N LYS A 213 -4.33 -2.36 9.59
CA LYS A 213 -4.00 -1.16 8.80
C LYS A 213 -2.93 -0.28 9.42
N PHE A 214 -2.58 -0.49 10.70
CA PHE A 214 -1.69 0.37 11.46
C PHE A 214 -0.23 -0.09 11.41
N LEU A 215 0.68 0.88 11.50
CA LEU A 215 2.11 0.65 11.66
C LEU A 215 2.48 0.72 13.14
N ARG A 216 3.19 -0.31 13.62
CA ARG A 216 3.72 -0.35 14.99
C ARG A 216 5.23 -0.47 14.97
N ILE A 217 5.92 0.37 15.73
CA ILE A 217 7.37 0.28 15.90
C ILE A 217 7.72 -1.02 16.62
N THR A 218 8.80 -1.66 16.20
CA THR A 218 9.35 -2.86 16.84
C THR A 218 10.39 -2.49 17.90
N PRO A 219 10.79 -3.41 18.81
CA PRO A 219 11.93 -3.20 19.69
C PRO A 219 13.21 -2.87 18.92
N LEU A 220 13.46 -3.52 17.80
CA LEU A 220 14.59 -3.22 16.92
C LEU A 220 14.50 -1.78 16.38
N GLY A 221 13.33 -1.38 15.88
CA GLY A 221 13.09 -0.02 15.38
C GLY A 221 13.36 1.02 16.46
N SER A 222 12.89 0.79 17.68
CA SER A 222 13.13 1.71 18.81
C SER A 222 14.61 1.86 19.16
N VAL A 223 15.37 0.76 19.18
CA VAL A 223 16.83 0.79 19.44
C VAL A 223 17.56 1.56 18.33
N VAL A 224 17.23 1.27 17.06
CA VAL A 224 17.85 1.96 15.91
C VAL A 224 17.52 3.45 15.91
N THR A 225 16.24 3.82 16.14
CA THR A 225 15.83 5.22 16.19
C THR A 225 16.59 5.97 17.30
N LYS A 226 16.62 5.40 18.52
CA LYS A 226 17.34 6.01 19.63
C LYS A 226 18.84 6.16 19.35
N LEU A 227 19.49 5.16 18.76
CA LEU A 227 20.88 5.24 18.36
C LEU A 227 21.12 6.38 17.36
N MET A 228 20.24 6.49 16.37
CA MET A 228 20.36 7.54 15.34
C MET A 228 20.11 8.95 15.92
N GLU A 229 19.14 9.11 16.81
CA GLU A 229 18.88 10.35 17.52
C GLU A 229 20.07 10.75 18.40
N ASP A 230 20.70 9.80 19.11
CA ASP A 230 21.84 10.07 19.98
C ASP A 230 23.12 10.42 19.19
N LYS A 231 23.37 9.77 18.05
CA LYS A 231 24.64 9.92 17.31
C LYS A 231 24.55 10.90 16.12
N PHE A 232 23.36 11.07 15.55
CA PHE A 232 23.12 11.89 14.38
C PHE A 232 21.89 12.80 14.53
N PRO A 233 21.79 13.58 15.64
CA PRO A 233 20.60 14.37 15.93
C PRO A 233 20.25 15.35 14.81
N ASP A 234 21.26 15.96 14.18
CA ASP A 234 21.07 16.92 13.10
C ASP A 234 20.45 16.30 11.84
N ILE A 235 20.74 15.01 11.58
CA ILE A 235 20.25 14.28 10.38
C ILE A 235 18.85 13.71 10.61
N VAL A 236 18.56 13.28 11.84
CA VAL A 236 17.26 12.70 12.21
C VAL A 236 16.18 13.75 12.37
N ASP A 237 16.55 15.05 12.40
CA ASP A 237 15.58 16.14 12.43
C ASP A 237 14.75 16.19 11.13
N THR A 238 13.43 16.26 11.28
CA THR A 238 12.49 16.41 10.16
C THR A 238 12.75 17.65 9.32
N LYS A 239 13.20 18.73 9.96
CA LYS A 239 13.56 19.99 9.28
C LYS A 239 14.81 19.86 8.41
N PHE A 240 15.75 19.03 8.83
CA PHE A 240 16.94 18.74 8.03
C PHE A 240 16.55 18.08 6.70
N THR A 241 15.75 17.02 6.76
CA THR A 241 15.33 16.31 5.54
C THR A 241 14.52 17.22 4.62
N ALA A 242 13.60 18.03 5.17
CA ALA A 242 12.82 19.00 4.39
C ALA A 242 13.69 20.05 3.73
N ARG A 243 14.76 20.54 4.42
CA ARG A 243 15.73 21.47 3.86
C ARG A 243 16.53 20.83 2.72
N MET A 244 17.03 19.62 2.92
CA MET A 244 17.78 18.86 1.92
C MET A 244 16.95 18.66 0.64
N GLU A 245 15.66 18.27 0.77
CA GLU A 245 14.76 18.14 -0.36
C GLU A 245 14.60 19.46 -1.13
N LYS A 246 14.51 20.59 -0.41
CA LYS A 246 14.42 21.90 -1.03
C LYS A 246 15.72 22.34 -1.72
N GLU A 247 16.87 22.00 -1.15
CA GLU A 247 18.18 22.24 -1.77
C GLU A 247 18.32 21.43 -3.07
N LEU A 248 17.85 20.17 -3.08
CA LEU A 248 17.81 19.34 -4.28
C LEU A 248 16.91 19.92 -5.38
N ASP A 249 15.74 20.49 -5.01
CA ASP A 249 14.90 21.23 -5.97
C ASP A 249 15.67 22.45 -6.55
N THR A 250 16.44 23.14 -5.73
CA THR A 250 17.25 24.29 -6.16
C THR A 250 18.41 23.87 -7.09
N VAL A 251 18.95 22.66 -6.89
CA VAL A 251 19.92 22.04 -7.83
C VAL A 251 19.23 21.71 -9.16
N GLU A 252 18.01 21.15 -9.13
CA GLU A 252 17.22 20.86 -10.34
C GLU A 252 16.95 22.12 -11.16
N GLU A 253 16.67 23.24 -10.49
CA GLU A 253 16.50 24.55 -11.12
C GLU A 253 17.81 25.16 -11.65
N GLY A 254 18.94 24.52 -11.43
CA GLY A 254 20.28 24.99 -11.86
C GLY A 254 20.81 26.20 -11.10
N LYS A 255 20.24 26.55 -9.94
CA LYS A 255 20.63 27.72 -9.13
C LYS A 255 21.84 27.47 -8.24
N ILE A 256 22.03 26.23 -7.80
CA ILE A 256 23.19 25.79 -7.01
C ILE A 256 23.80 24.52 -7.60
N ALA A 257 25.09 24.32 -7.36
CA ALA A 257 25.77 23.11 -7.81
C ALA A 257 25.57 21.98 -6.79
N TRP A 258 25.22 20.77 -7.25
CA TRP A 258 25.03 19.61 -6.37
C TRP A 258 26.26 19.26 -5.51
N LYS A 259 27.47 19.58 -6.01
CA LYS A 259 28.72 19.36 -5.27
C LYS A 259 28.83 20.25 -4.03
N ASP A 260 28.23 21.44 -4.05
CA ASP A 260 28.30 22.36 -2.92
C ASP A 260 27.35 21.88 -1.80
N VAL A 261 26.15 21.40 -2.15
CA VAL A 261 25.24 20.74 -1.22
C VAL A 261 25.91 19.55 -0.54
N LEU A 262 26.58 18.69 -1.31
CA LEU A 262 27.30 17.54 -0.76
C LEU A 262 28.47 17.93 0.14
N ARG A 263 29.24 18.96 -0.18
CA ARG A 263 30.35 19.43 0.68
C ARG A 263 29.86 19.95 2.00
N GLU A 264 28.77 20.73 1.98
CA GLU A 264 28.16 21.26 3.19
C GLU A 264 27.67 20.15 4.11
N PHE A 265 27.00 19.14 3.54
CA PHE A 265 26.50 17.98 4.29
C PHE A 265 27.62 17.09 4.82
N TYR A 266 28.58 16.73 3.97
CA TYR A 266 29.51 15.62 4.25
C TYR A 266 30.49 15.92 5.38
N GLY A 267 30.94 17.18 5.53
CA GLY A 267 31.88 17.54 6.60
C GLY A 267 31.33 17.33 7.99
N GLY A 268 30.08 17.72 8.23
CA GLY A 268 29.39 17.49 9.50
C GLY A 268 29.10 16.00 9.72
N PHE A 269 28.63 15.33 8.69
CA PHE A 269 28.33 13.89 8.72
C PHE A 269 29.57 13.06 9.06
N GLU A 270 30.71 13.27 8.37
CA GLU A 270 31.94 12.52 8.60
C GLU A 270 32.47 12.68 10.03
N SER A 271 32.40 13.92 10.57
CA SER A 271 32.80 14.20 11.96
C SER A 271 31.93 13.41 12.96
N ASN A 272 30.61 13.40 12.76
CA ASN A 272 29.68 12.67 13.63
C ASN A 272 29.86 11.14 13.49
N LEU A 273 30.13 10.66 12.25
CA LEU A 273 30.40 9.24 12.01
C LEU A 273 31.65 8.76 12.76
N GLN A 274 32.77 9.51 12.66
CA GLN A 274 34.02 9.16 13.36
C GLN A 274 33.86 9.17 14.89
N LYS A 275 33.06 10.08 15.44
CA LYS A 275 32.73 10.10 16.87
C LYS A 275 31.90 8.87 17.25
N ALA A 276 30.84 8.58 16.46
CA ALA A 276 29.98 7.44 16.72
C ALA A 276 30.73 6.12 16.63
N GLU A 277 31.65 5.94 15.67
CA GLU A 277 32.50 4.75 15.56
C GLU A 277 33.37 4.54 16.79
N LYS A 278 34.03 5.60 17.30
CA LYS A 278 34.85 5.54 18.52
C LYS A 278 34.01 5.22 19.77
N GLU A 279 32.84 5.85 19.91
CA GLU A 279 31.99 5.65 21.08
C GLU A 279 31.30 4.29 21.09
N LEU A 280 31.09 3.68 19.92
CA LEU A 280 30.46 2.38 19.77
C LEU A 280 31.47 1.22 19.65
N GLU A 281 32.77 1.52 19.68
CA GLU A 281 33.80 0.48 19.64
C GLU A 281 33.66 -0.46 20.83
N GLY A 282 33.43 -1.76 20.56
CA GLY A 282 33.19 -2.79 21.55
C GLY A 282 31.82 -2.74 22.25
N VAL A 283 30.93 -1.83 21.87
CA VAL A 283 29.57 -1.74 22.43
C VAL A 283 28.62 -2.65 21.65
N HIS A 284 28.02 -3.61 22.34
CA HIS A 284 26.97 -4.45 21.78
C HIS A 284 25.59 -3.96 22.24
N LEU A 285 24.87 -3.30 21.35
CA LEU A 285 23.49 -2.89 21.59
C LEU A 285 22.58 -4.11 21.60
N LYS A 286 21.97 -4.38 22.74
CA LYS A 286 20.97 -5.47 22.86
C LYS A 286 19.59 -4.92 22.49
N VAL A 287 18.95 -5.57 21.52
CA VAL A 287 17.53 -5.38 21.26
C VAL A 287 16.77 -6.09 22.37
N PRO A 288 15.84 -5.42 23.07
CA PRO A 288 15.00 -6.08 24.07
C PRO A 288 14.28 -7.29 23.45
N ASP A 289 14.37 -8.42 24.14
CA ASP A 289 13.68 -9.64 23.71
C ASP A 289 12.17 -9.47 23.94
N GLU A 290 11.33 -9.96 23.03
CA GLU A 290 9.87 -10.03 23.22
C GLU A 290 9.55 -11.25 24.10
N GLU A 291 9.02 -11.03 25.30
CA GLU A 291 8.57 -12.11 26.17
C GLU A 291 7.29 -12.76 25.61
N THR A 292 7.18 -14.07 25.80
CA THR A 292 5.99 -14.85 25.42
C THR A 292 5.33 -15.45 26.65
N GLU A 293 4.11 -15.94 26.50
CA GLU A 293 3.41 -16.68 27.55
C GLU A 293 3.93 -18.12 27.70
N GLU A 294 4.75 -18.59 26.76
CA GLU A 294 5.30 -19.94 26.81
C GLU A 294 6.43 -20.03 27.82
N VAL A 295 6.46 -21.12 28.60
CA VAL A 295 7.41 -21.37 29.68
C VAL A 295 8.45 -22.39 29.25
N CYS A 296 9.70 -22.16 29.59
CA CYS A 296 10.78 -23.08 29.33
C CYS A 296 10.58 -24.40 30.13
N PRO A 297 10.53 -25.56 29.47
CA PRO A 297 10.31 -26.85 30.17
C PRO A 297 11.49 -27.27 31.03
N GLU A 298 12.67 -26.68 30.81
CA GLU A 298 13.89 -27.05 31.57
C GLU A 298 14.06 -26.21 32.84
N CYS A 299 13.71 -24.91 32.81
CA CYS A 299 13.98 -24.01 33.92
C CYS A 299 12.80 -23.15 34.40
N GLY A 300 11.64 -23.27 33.79
CA GLY A 300 10.42 -22.55 34.19
C GLY A 300 10.39 -21.04 33.86
N ARG A 301 11.41 -20.46 33.22
CA ARG A 301 11.42 -19.05 32.80
C ARG A 301 10.55 -18.86 31.57
N LYS A 302 9.92 -17.71 31.42
CA LYS A 302 9.19 -17.35 30.17
C LYS A 302 10.16 -17.33 29.00
N LEU A 303 9.77 -17.93 27.87
CA LEU A 303 10.55 -17.92 26.66
C LEU A 303 10.47 -16.56 25.98
N VAL A 304 11.54 -16.18 25.30
CA VAL A 304 11.66 -14.93 24.56
C VAL A 304 11.87 -15.22 23.08
N ILE A 305 11.36 -14.31 22.23
CA ILE A 305 11.54 -14.42 20.80
C ILE A 305 12.89 -13.81 20.42
N LYS A 306 13.78 -14.60 19.84
CA LYS A 306 15.05 -14.16 19.27
C LYS A 306 15.10 -14.30 17.77
N SER A 307 15.85 -13.42 17.11
CA SER A 307 16.13 -13.49 15.69
C SER A 307 17.45 -14.22 15.46
N GLY A 308 17.42 -15.30 14.67
CA GLY A 308 18.60 -16.08 14.31
C GLY A 308 18.81 -16.15 12.80
N ARG A 309 19.89 -16.80 12.37
CA ARG A 309 20.27 -16.98 10.97
C ARG A 309 19.15 -17.62 10.11
N PHE A 310 18.30 -18.43 10.72
CA PHE A 310 17.23 -19.17 10.03
C PHE A 310 15.83 -18.57 10.27
N GLY A 311 15.74 -17.40 10.93
CA GLY A 311 14.48 -16.74 11.26
C GLY A 311 14.29 -16.56 12.76
N ARG A 312 13.09 -16.14 13.15
CA ARG A 312 12.72 -15.95 14.57
C ARG A 312 12.47 -17.30 15.24
N PHE A 313 12.91 -17.44 16.49
CA PHE A 313 12.75 -18.65 17.30
C PHE A 313 12.53 -18.27 18.76
N LEU A 314 11.97 -19.18 19.53
CA LEU A 314 11.83 -19.06 20.98
C LEU A 314 13.09 -19.57 21.66
N ALA A 315 13.62 -18.80 22.61
CA ALA A 315 14.79 -19.15 23.36
C ALA A 315 14.57 -18.88 24.87
N CYS A 316 15.20 -19.65 25.69
CA CYS A 316 15.24 -19.36 27.11
C CYS A 316 16.17 -18.16 27.40
N PRO A 317 15.72 -17.15 28.16
CA PRO A 317 16.55 -16.00 28.53
C PRO A 317 17.68 -16.38 29.49
N GLY A 318 17.64 -17.59 30.06
CA GLY A 318 18.63 -18.09 30.98
C GLY A 318 19.95 -18.59 30.38
N TYR A 319 20.19 -18.34 29.09
CA TYR A 319 21.48 -18.67 28.46
C TYR A 319 22.63 -17.89 29.12
N PRO A 320 23.79 -18.53 29.42
CA PRO A 320 24.21 -19.88 29.03
C PRO A 320 23.76 -21.01 29.96
N GLU A 321 23.17 -20.73 31.11
CA GLU A 321 22.76 -21.75 32.11
C GLU A 321 21.68 -22.70 31.55
N CYS A 322 20.76 -22.17 30.76
CA CYS A 322 19.73 -22.93 30.07
C CYS A 322 19.77 -22.60 28.58
N SER A 323 20.10 -23.60 27.78
CA SER A 323 20.25 -23.46 26.33
C SER A 323 18.99 -23.86 25.55
N PHE A 324 17.85 -23.98 26.22
CA PHE A 324 16.61 -24.41 25.54
C PHE A 324 16.18 -23.42 24.45
N THR A 325 15.92 -23.97 23.29
CA THR A 325 15.40 -23.24 22.13
C THR A 325 14.34 -24.06 21.39
N MET A 326 13.32 -23.41 20.89
CA MET A 326 12.31 -24.03 20.03
C MET A 326 11.92 -23.12 18.86
N PRO A 327 11.49 -23.67 17.72
CA PRO A 327 11.03 -22.86 16.62
C PRO A 327 9.80 -22.03 17.02
N LEU A 328 9.76 -20.76 16.59
CA LEU A 328 8.54 -19.96 16.71
C LEU A 328 7.50 -20.50 15.71
N VAL A 329 6.46 -21.13 16.23
CA VAL A 329 5.47 -21.85 15.44
C VAL A 329 4.12 -21.19 15.60
N VAL A 330 3.48 -20.84 14.49
CA VAL A 330 2.13 -20.30 14.48
C VAL A 330 1.16 -21.45 14.25
N GLU A 331 0.30 -21.72 15.24
CA GLU A 331 -0.75 -22.72 15.10
C GLU A 331 -1.78 -22.26 14.03
N MET A 332 -2.15 -23.17 13.18
CA MET A 332 -3.14 -22.97 12.13
C MET A 332 -4.44 -23.67 12.49
N PRO A 333 -5.59 -23.15 12.03
CA PRO A 333 -6.87 -23.81 12.25
C PRO A 333 -6.89 -25.17 11.57
N GLY A 334 -7.70 -26.08 12.11
CA GLY A 334 -7.89 -27.44 11.59
C GLY A 334 -6.92 -28.46 12.16
N ARG A 335 -7.03 -29.70 11.69
CA ARG A 335 -6.28 -30.85 12.15
C ARG A 335 -5.51 -31.52 11.01
N CYS A 336 -4.40 -32.14 11.35
CA CYS A 336 -3.60 -32.88 10.39
C CYS A 336 -4.41 -34.04 9.78
N PRO A 337 -4.54 -34.13 8.44
CA PRO A 337 -5.33 -35.19 7.78
C PRO A 337 -4.71 -36.59 7.93
N LYS A 338 -3.41 -36.68 8.31
CA LYS A 338 -2.74 -37.98 8.51
C LYS A 338 -2.86 -38.50 9.94
N CYS A 339 -2.68 -37.66 10.97
CA CYS A 339 -2.60 -38.13 12.35
C CYS A 339 -3.52 -37.35 13.33
N GLY A 340 -4.32 -36.39 12.85
CA GLY A 340 -5.21 -35.61 13.71
C GLY A 340 -4.52 -34.56 14.61
N GLY A 341 -3.18 -34.46 14.58
CA GLY A 341 -2.41 -33.47 15.34
C GLY A 341 -2.62 -32.05 14.84
N ARG A 342 -2.07 -31.06 15.54
CA ARG A 342 -2.20 -29.64 15.18
C ARG A 342 -1.42 -29.33 13.90
N LEU A 343 -1.95 -28.39 13.12
CA LEU A 343 -1.30 -27.87 11.92
C LEU A 343 -0.54 -26.59 12.26
N MET A 344 0.70 -26.50 11.79
CA MET A 344 1.63 -25.44 12.12
C MET A 344 2.12 -24.75 10.84
N LYS A 345 2.15 -23.40 10.90
CA LYS A 345 2.76 -22.58 9.85
C LYS A 345 4.25 -22.46 10.13
N ARG A 346 5.07 -22.74 9.13
CA ARG A 346 6.53 -22.55 9.20
C ARG A 346 7.01 -21.72 8.00
N THR A 347 8.10 -21.01 8.23
CA THR A 347 8.79 -20.26 7.18
C THR A 347 10.19 -20.80 6.99
N GLY A 348 10.65 -20.86 5.76
CA GLY A 348 12.00 -21.24 5.39
C GLY A 348 12.59 -20.28 4.37
N LYS A 349 13.92 -20.33 4.18
CA LYS A 349 14.62 -19.57 3.17
C LYS A 349 15.22 -20.54 2.15
N SER A 350 14.88 -20.34 0.88
CA SER A 350 15.42 -21.15 -0.21
C SER A 350 16.93 -20.93 -0.36
N GLN A 351 17.72 -21.97 -0.30
CA GLN A 351 19.17 -21.90 -0.48
C GLN A 351 19.55 -21.47 -1.92
N LYS A 352 18.73 -21.84 -2.91
CA LYS A 352 18.98 -21.52 -4.32
C LYS A 352 18.63 -20.08 -4.70
N THR A 353 17.52 -19.55 -4.15
CA THR A 353 16.98 -18.24 -4.58
C THR A 353 17.07 -17.16 -3.50
N GLY A 354 17.44 -17.51 -2.28
CA GLY A 354 17.44 -16.59 -1.13
C GLY A 354 16.06 -16.12 -0.68
N LYS A 355 14.99 -16.52 -1.40
CA LYS A 355 13.63 -16.09 -1.11
C LYS A 355 13.03 -16.85 0.07
N GLN A 356 12.30 -16.14 0.90
CA GLN A 356 11.52 -16.72 1.99
C GLN A 356 10.28 -17.41 1.44
N TYR A 357 9.97 -18.59 1.98
CA TYR A 357 8.75 -19.33 1.64
C TYR A 357 8.04 -19.80 2.91
N THR A 358 6.73 -19.99 2.79
CA THR A 358 5.86 -20.47 3.87
C THR A 358 5.28 -21.82 3.49
N TYR A 359 5.28 -22.75 4.45
CA TYR A 359 4.65 -24.07 4.31
C TYR A 359 3.91 -24.44 5.60
N TYR A 360 3.05 -25.42 5.50
CA TYR A 360 2.24 -25.89 6.62
C TYR A 360 2.54 -27.36 6.86
N CYS A 361 2.75 -27.74 8.11
CA CYS A 361 3.10 -29.11 8.47
C CYS A 361 2.42 -29.51 9.78
N CYS A 362 2.43 -30.82 10.06
CA CYS A 362 1.99 -31.33 11.35
C CYS A 362 2.97 -30.96 12.46
N GLU A 363 2.48 -30.74 13.68
CA GLU A 363 3.30 -30.49 14.88
C GLU A 363 4.32 -31.62 15.13
N PHE A 364 3.95 -32.85 14.81
CA PHE A 364 4.81 -34.02 14.93
C PHE A 364 5.82 -34.20 13.80
N GLY A 365 5.85 -33.29 12.82
CA GLY A 365 6.81 -33.35 11.70
C GLY A 365 8.27 -33.24 12.10
N THR A 366 8.55 -32.68 13.29
CA THR A 366 9.90 -32.56 13.88
C THR A 366 10.03 -33.32 15.20
N SER A 367 9.09 -34.22 15.52
CA SER A 367 9.18 -35.05 16.72
C SER A 367 10.46 -35.91 16.70
N ARG A 368 11.12 -35.98 17.86
CA ARG A 368 12.25 -36.91 18.08
C ARG A 368 11.77 -38.32 18.36
N ASP A 369 10.49 -38.46 18.69
CA ASP A 369 9.83 -39.73 18.92
C ASP A 369 9.38 -40.29 17.56
N GLU A 370 10.01 -41.34 17.11
CA GLU A 370 9.76 -41.97 15.80
C GLU A 370 8.36 -42.54 15.69
N GLU A 371 7.75 -42.97 16.79
CA GLU A 371 6.38 -43.52 16.80
C GLU A 371 5.32 -42.42 16.57
N LYS A 372 5.61 -41.17 16.95
CA LYS A 372 4.71 -40.03 16.78
C LYS A 372 5.00 -39.20 15.54
N LYS A 373 6.06 -39.52 14.81
CA LYS A 373 6.50 -38.75 13.64
C LYS A 373 5.48 -38.75 12.52
N CYS A 374 5.08 -37.56 12.10
CA CYS A 374 4.14 -37.34 11.01
C CYS A 374 4.78 -36.50 9.91
N ASP A 375 4.87 -37.05 8.71
CA ASP A 375 5.50 -36.43 7.54
C ASP A 375 4.57 -35.48 6.75
N PHE A 376 3.39 -35.16 7.30
CA PHE A 376 2.44 -34.28 6.60
C PHE A 376 3.00 -32.88 6.43
N MET A 377 3.10 -32.44 5.17
CA MET A 377 3.50 -31.10 4.77
C MET A 377 2.71 -30.68 3.53
N THR A 378 2.32 -29.40 3.46
CA THR A 378 1.62 -28.82 2.31
C THR A 378 1.96 -27.33 2.14
N TRP A 379 1.81 -26.84 0.90
CA TRP A 379 1.87 -25.43 0.55
C TRP A 379 0.50 -24.75 0.61
N ASP A 380 -0.56 -25.52 0.76
CA ASP A 380 -1.92 -25.04 0.81
C ASP A 380 -2.29 -24.62 2.24
N VAL A 381 -2.98 -23.50 2.38
CA VAL A 381 -3.31 -22.90 3.68
C VAL A 381 -4.46 -23.66 4.33
N PRO A 382 -4.32 -24.19 5.55
CA PRO A 382 -5.43 -24.79 6.29
C PRO A 382 -6.53 -23.75 6.56
N THR A 383 -7.80 -24.17 6.51
CA THR A 383 -8.96 -23.34 6.83
C THR A 383 -9.63 -23.79 8.12
N LYS A 384 -10.56 -22.98 8.63
CA LYS A 384 -11.39 -23.34 9.78
C LYS A 384 -12.48 -24.35 9.42
N ASP A 385 -12.73 -24.52 8.12
CA ASP A 385 -13.84 -25.31 7.61
C ASP A 385 -13.39 -26.76 7.44
N ASP A 386 -14.22 -27.69 7.87
CA ASP A 386 -14.03 -29.11 7.64
C ASP A 386 -14.84 -29.56 6.42
N CYS A 387 -14.36 -30.60 5.75
CA CYS A 387 -15.03 -31.14 4.58
C CYS A 387 -16.39 -31.75 4.96
N PRO A 388 -17.50 -31.32 4.36
CA PRO A 388 -18.84 -31.82 4.71
C PRO A 388 -19.04 -33.32 4.40
N VAL A 389 -18.16 -33.90 3.59
CA VAL A 389 -18.26 -35.34 3.20
C VAL A 389 -17.40 -36.22 4.10
N CYS A 390 -16.15 -35.84 4.39
CA CYS A 390 -15.23 -36.68 5.16
C CYS A 390 -14.79 -36.13 6.51
N GLY A 391 -15.24 -34.93 6.90
CA GLY A 391 -14.92 -34.29 8.18
C GLY A 391 -13.47 -33.86 8.36
N GLN A 392 -12.62 -34.01 7.34
CA GLN A 392 -11.22 -33.53 7.43
C GLN A 392 -11.09 -32.07 7.10
N THR A 393 -10.10 -31.42 7.67
CA THR A 393 -9.77 -30.00 7.42
C THR A 393 -9.66 -29.71 5.94
N MET A 394 -10.32 -28.66 5.48
CA MET A 394 -10.19 -28.14 4.13
C MET A 394 -9.01 -27.17 4.00
N PHE A 395 -8.49 -27.07 2.78
CA PHE A 395 -7.33 -26.24 2.46
C PHE A 395 -7.67 -25.25 1.34
N LYS A 396 -6.94 -24.16 1.27
CA LYS A 396 -7.04 -23.17 0.17
C LYS A 396 -5.66 -22.83 -0.36
N LYS A 397 -5.54 -22.48 -1.63
CA LYS A 397 -4.26 -22.02 -2.20
C LYS A 397 -3.76 -20.75 -1.51
N ALA A 398 -2.44 -20.68 -1.24
CA ALA A 398 -1.81 -19.47 -0.78
C ALA A 398 -1.90 -18.34 -1.83
N GLY A 399 -1.95 -17.08 -1.40
CA GLY A 399 -1.94 -15.89 -2.23
C GLY A 399 -3.15 -14.96 -2.01
N LYS A 400 -3.11 -13.76 -2.61
CA LYS A 400 -4.14 -12.72 -2.44
C LYS A 400 -5.47 -13.09 -3.11
N GLY A 401 -6.59 -12.64 -2.55
CA GLY A 401 -7.95 -12.81 -3.06
C GLY A 401 -8.70 -14.00 -2.47
N PHE A 402 -10.04 -14.03 -2.68
CA PHE A 402 -10.90 -15.12 -2.22
C PHE A 402 -10.58 -16.39 -3.01
N LYS A 403 -10.29 -17.47 -2.29
CA LYS A 403 -10.03 -18.79 -2.87
C LYS A 403 -10.94 -19.80 -2.20
N LYS A 404 -11.67 -20.55 -3.01
CA LYS A 404 -12.60 -21.58 -2.52
C LYS A 404 -11.79 -22.67 -1.81
N PRO A 405 -12.16 -23.06 -0.58
CA PRO A 405 -11.58 -24.21 0.09
C PRO A 405 -11.83 -25.53 -0.68
N PHE A 406 -10.91 -26.48 -0.57
CA PHE A 406 -10.99 -27.80 -1.19
C PHE A 406 -10.52 -28.90 -0.24
N CYS A 407 -11.00 -30.10 -0.44
CA CYS A 407 -10.59 -31.32 0.28
C CYS A 407 -9.34 -31.91 -0.37
N ILE A 408 -8.38 -32.33 0.45
CA ILE A 408 -7.15 -33.03 -0.01
C ILE A 408 -7.12 -34.51 0.26
N ASN A 409 -8.17 -35.06 0.83
CA ASN A 409 -8.29 -36.52 1.12
C ASN A 409 -8.59 -37.31 -0.17
N PRO A 410 -7.66 -38.12 -0.67
CA PRO A 410 -7.86 -38.87 -1.94
C PRO A 410 -9.06 -39.85 -1.94
N ALA A 411 -9.46 -40.30 -0.73
CA ALA A 411 -10.59 -41.24 -0.58
C ALA A 411 -11.95 -40.51 -0.46
N CYS A 412 -11.99 -39.18 -0.57
CA CYS A 412 -13.21 -38.41 -0.41
C CYS A 412 -13.78 -38.01 -1.77
N GLU A 413 -15.11 -38.12 -1.93
CA GLU A 413 -15.80 -37.67 -3.16
C GLU A 413 -15.58 -36.18 -3.45
N ASN A 414 -15.33 -35.36 -2.41
CA ASN A 414 -15.03 -33.93 -2.53
C ASN A 414 -13.54 -33.66 -2.73
N PHE A 415 -12.74 -34.67 -3.08
CA PHE A 415 -11.30 -34.51 -3.31
C PHE A 415 -11.01 -33.68 -4.55
N LEU A 416 -10.12 -32.71 -4.41
CA LEU A 416 -9.63 -31.91 -5.53
C LEU A 416 -8.15 -32.23 -5.80
N PRO A 417 -7.82 -32.87 -6.95
CA PRO A 417 -6.44 -33.14 -7.34
C PRO A 417 -5.59 -31.88 -7.46
N GLU A 418 -4.28 -32.02 -7.25
CA GLU A 418 -3.36 -30.88 -7.17
C GLU A 418 -3.30 -30.04 -8.45
N ASP A 419 -3.39 -30.67 -9.61
CA ASP A 419 -3.46 -30.04 -10.94
C ASP A 419 -4.72 -29.18 -11.15
N LYS A 420 -5.80 -29.48 -10.42
CA LYS A 420 -7.08 -28.76 -10.48
C LYS A 420 -7.25 -27.70 -9.38
N ARG A 421 -6.31 -27.61 -8.43
CA ARG A 421 -6.28 -26.60 -7.35
C ARG A 421 -5.78 -25.27 -7.86
N GLY A 422 -6.53 -24.57 -8.72
CA GLY A 422 -6.17 -23.31 -9.33
C GLY A 422 -7.24 -22.24 -9.19
N PHE A 423 -6.99 -21.05 -9.75
CA PHE A 423 -7.98 -20.00 -9.84
C PHE A 423 -9.15 -20.46 -10.70
N VAL A 424 -10.36 -20.57 -10.13
CA VAL A 424 -11.57 -20.68 -10.94
C VAL A 424 -11.79 -19.30 -11.57
N ARG A 425 -11.43 -19.15 -12.86
CA ARG A 425 -12.04 -18.11 -13.67
C ARG A 425 -13.53 -18.41 -13.69
N LYS A 426 -14.37 -17.55 -13.12
CA LYS A 426 -15.81 -17.56 -13.38
C LYS A 426 -15.96 -17.38 -14.90
N LYS A 427 -16.25 -18.47 -15.61
CA LYS A 427 -16.93 -18.37 -16.89
C LYS A 427 -18.31 -17.84 -16.57
N ALA A 428 -18.68 -16.77 -17.24
CA ALA A 428 -20.01 -16.19 -17.21
C ALA A 428 -21.05 -17.30 -17.43
N ALA A 429 -22.06 -17.31 -16.58
CA ALA A 429 -23.30 -18.00 -16.83
C ALA A 429 -23.96 -17.25 -18.01
N ASP A 430 -23.90 -17.88 -19.19
CA ASP A 430 -24.81 -17.60 -20.30
C ASP A 430 -24.83 -18.84 -21.20
N ALA A 431 -25.98 -19.43 -21.25
CA ALA A 431 -26.61 -20.15 -22.31
C ALA A 431 -27.30 -21.42 -21.81
N GLU A 432 -28.48 -21.24 -21.26
CA GLU A 432 -29.56 -22.22 -21.47
C GLU A 432 -30.15 -21.98 -22.85
N ALA A 433 -30.48 -23.10 -23.47
CA ALA A 433 -31.28 -23.30 -24.69
C ALA A 433 -30.52 -23.34 -26.02
N ALA A 434 -30.26 -24.57 -26.47
CA ALA A 434 -30.69 -25.08 -27.76
C ALA A 434 -30.26 -26.54 -27.95
N GLU A 435 -31.25 -27.42 -27.86
CA GLU A 435 -31.58 -28.61 -28.67
C GLU A 435 -30.51 -29.51 -29.33
N GLU A 436 -30.73 -30.73 -29.02
CA GLU A 436 -30.46 -32.02 -29.63
C GLU A 436 -30.07 -32.16 -31.11
N LYS A 437 -29.02 -33.04 -31.24
CA LYS A 437 -28.81 -34.12 -32.24
C LYS A 437 -28.36 -33.81 -33.68
N PRO A 438 -27.74 -34.80 -34.40
CA PRO A 438 -26.96 -35.97 -33.99
C PRO A 438 -25.62 -36.16 -34.77
N ALA A 439 -24.90 -37.21 -34.35
CA ALA A 439 -23.66 -37.72 -34.89
C ALA A 439 -23.66 -38.12 -36.40
N LYS A 440 -22.46 -38.01 -37.04
CA LYS A 440 -21.90 -39.01 -38.01
C LYS A 440 -20.39 -38.73 -38.15
N ARG A 441 -19.57 -39.70 -37.68
CA ARG A 441 -18.71 -40.68 -38.39
C ARG A 441 -17.97 -40.12 -39.62
N SER A 442 -16.66 -40.09 -39.66
CA SER A 442 -15.65 -41.10 -40.06
C SER A 442 -14.37 -40.39 -40.35
N ALA A 443 -13.27 -40.79 -39.78
CA ALA A 443 -12.30 -41.78 -40.20
C ALA A 443 -11.30 -41.29 -41.28
N ALA A 444 -10.06 -41.40 -40.90
CA ALA A 444 -8.85 -41.90 -41.60
C ALA A 444 -7.70 -40.88 -41.65
N LYS A 445 -6.68 -41.11 -40.86
CA LYS A 445 -5.36 -41.67 -41.18
C LYS A 445 -4.64 -41.14 -42.43
N LYS A 446 -3.47 -40.54 -42.19
CA LYS A 446 -2.10 -40.98 -42.64
C LYS A 446 -1.12 -39.83 -42.41
N THR A 447 -0.15 -39.97 -41.53
CA THR A 447 1.26 -40.38 -41.71
C THR A 447 1.97 -39.91 -42.97
N THR A 448 3.04 -39.13 -42.76
CA THR A 448 4.45 -39.29 -43.17
C THR A 448 5.12 -37.94 -43.01
N ALA A 449 6.11 -37.72 -42.18
CA ALA A 449 7.51 -38.15 -42.21
C ALA A 449 8.42 -37.25 -43.09
N LYS A 450 9.39 -36.62 -42.39
CA LYS A 450 10.76 -36.32 -42.82
C LYS A 450 10.94 -35.35 -44.03
N THR A 451 11.77 -34.34 -43.98
CA THR A 451 13.26 -34.39 -43.85
C THR A 451 13.82 -32.97 -43.79
N ALA A 452 14.93 -32.88 -43.15
CA ALA A 452 15.90 -31.85 -43.03
C ALA A 452 16.50 -31.31 -44.36
N ALA A 453 16.97 -30.05 -44.31
CA ALA A 453 18.21 -29.53 -44.91
C ALA A 453 18.37 -28.08 -44.46
N LYS A 454 19.27 -27.69 -43.69
CA LYS A 454 20.67 -27.31 -43.74
C LYS A 454 21.12 -26.62 -45.04
N ALA A 455 21.53 -25.34 -44.93
CA ALA A 455 22.64 -24.63 -45.55
C ALA A 455 22.51 -23.15 -45.15
N GLU A 456 23.33 -22.53 -44.28
CA GLU A 456 24.70 -22.03 -44.55
C GLU A 456 24.78 -21.13 -45.78
N THR A 457 25.07 -19.85 -45.51
CA THR A 457 26.26 -19.08 -45.92
C THR A 457 26.08 -17.65 -45.48
N ALA A 458 26.82 -17.12 -44.56
CA ALA A 458 28.17 -16.57 -44.60
C ALA A 458 28.27 -15.17 -45.25
N ALA A 459 28.58 -14.22 -44.36
CA ALA A 459 29.54 -13.14 -44.47
C ALA A 459 29.43 -12.08 -45.60
N LYS A 460 29.37 -10.81 -45.17
CA LYS A 460 30.49 -9.89 -45.51
C LYS A 460 30.48 -8.63 -44.65
N LYS A 461 31.57 -8.48 -43.95
CA LYS A 461 32.08 -7.24 -43.38
C LYS A 461 32.33 -6.24 -44.51
N THR A 462 32.05 -4.96 -44.27
CA THR A 462 33.01 -3.91 -44.68
C THR A 462 32.84 -2.69 -43.76
N ALA A 463 33.93 -2.42 -43.08
CA ALA A 463 34.20 -1.18 -42.38
C ALA A 463 34.69 -0.15 -43.40
N VAL A 464 34.30 1.09 -43.25
CA VAL A 464 35.09 2.23 -43.76
C VAL A 464 35.10 3.31 -42.66
N LYS A 465 36.32 3.69 -42.43
CA LYS A 465 36.94 4.59 -41.48
C LYS A 465 36.92 6.03 -41.98
N LYS A 466 36.91 6.99 -41.03
CA LYS A 466 37.51 8.34 -41.06
C LYS A 466 36.87 9.38 -42.02
N THR A 467 36.62 10.60 -41.55
CA THR A 467 37.64 11.62 -41.26
C THR A 467 37.05 12.80 -40.47
N ALA A 468 37.86 13.32 -39.64
CA ALA A 468 37.72 14.57 -38.90
C ALA A 468 37.90 15.80 -39.82
N ALA A 469 37.21 16.89 -39.43
CA ALA A 469 37.74 18.24 -39.65
C ALA A 469 37.00 19.27 -38.74
N LYS A 470 37.73 19.80 -37.78
CA LYS A 470 37.58 21.19 -37.33
C LYS A 470 38.32 22.08 -38.32
N PRO A 471 37.94 23.39 -38.52
CA PRO A 471 38.57 24.42 -37.70
C PRO A 471 37.73 25.70 -37.41
N ALA A 472 38.09 26.33 -36.26
CA ALA A 472 38.54 27.69 -36.02
C ALA A 472 37.60 28.89 -36.31
N ALA A 473 37.16 29.56 -35.29
CA ALA A 473 37.66 30.80 -34.69
C ALA A 473 37.73 32.06 -35.60
N LYS A 474 37.05 33.11 -35.10
CA LYS A 474 37.44 34.53 -35.05
C LYS A 474 36.27 35.36 -34.51
N SER A 475 36.36 35.92 -33.29
CA SER A 475 36.84 37.27 -32.95
C SER A 475 35.98 38.38 -33.53
N ALA A 476 35.41 39.27 -32.73
CA ALA A 476 35.92 40.46 -32.11
C ALA A 476 34.79 41.19 -31.37
N LYS A 477 35.05 41.62 -30.11
CA LYS A 477 35.29 43.01 -29.69
C LYS A 477 34.14 43.99 -30.03
N ALA A 478 33.61 44.75 -29.20
CA ALA A 478 33.96 45.70 -28.11
C ALA A 478 32.69 46.54 -27.94
N ALA A 479 32.33 47.24 -26.98
CA ALA A 479 32.83 48.15 -25.99
C ALA A 479 31.67 48.55 -25.09
N ALA A 480 31.77 48.51 -23.80
CA ALA A 480 32.18 49.62 -22.93
C ALA A 480 31.32 50.90 -23.03
N ALA A 481 30.67 51.23 -21.98
CA ALA A 481 30.90 52.42 -21.15
C ALA A 481 29.65 52.77 -20.32
N LYS A 482 29.79 52.72 -19.04
CA LYS A 482 29.92 53.85 -18.12
C LYS A 482 28.63 54.50 -17.63
N LYS A 483 28.55 54.43 -16.32
CA LYS A 483 28.54 55.44 -15.27
C LYS A 483 27.16 55.99 -14.94
N THR A 484 26.74 56.28 -13.75
CA THR A 484 27.23 56.59 -12.42
C THR A 484 26.01 56.77 -11.51
N ALA A 485 26.02 56.22 -10.35
CA ALA A 485 26.05 56.90 -9.06
C ALA A 485 24.96 57.95 -8.73
N ALA A 486 24.28 57.79 -7.65
CA ALA A 486 24.32 58.52 -6.39
C ALA A 486 23.07 58.16 -5.59
N LYS A 487 23.15 57.58 -4.42
CA LYS A 487 23.51 58.12 -3.09
C LYS A 487 22.43 58.99 -2.44
N LYS A 488 22.14 58.54 -1.21
CA LYS A 488 21.65 59.29 -0.03
C LYS A 488 20.15 59.25 0.22
N THR A 489 19.73 58.90 1.34
CA THR A 489 19.91 59.04 2.80
C THR A 489 18.52 59.08 3.40
N ALA A 490 18.28 58.21 4.27
CA ALA A 490 18.31 58.30 5.72
C ALA A 490 17.01 58.81 6.36
N LYS A 491 16.62 58.05 7.31
CA LYS A 491 16.16 58.39 8.65
C LYS A 491 14.68 58.50 8.94
N LYS A 492 14.35 57.68 9.92
CA LYS A 492 13.73 57.97 11.23
C LYS A 492 12.21 58.08 11.18
N GLU A 493 11.52 57.59 12.03
CA GLU A 493 11.34 57.26 13.44
C GLU A 493 9.90 56.84 13.62
N GLU A 494 9.76 55.80 14.43
CA GLU A 494 8.88 55.73 15.60
C GLU A 494 7.36 56.04 15.40
N ASN A 495 6.58 54.99 15.45
CA ASN A 495 5.73 54.69 16.62
C ASN A 495 5.31 53.21 16.59
#